data_82aa6f34c93fe3180dc0205f02db7638
#
_entry.id   82aa6f34c93fe3180dc0205f02db7638
#
_cell.length_a   1.000
_cell.length_b   1.000
_cell.length_c   1.000
_cell.angle_alpha   90.00
_cell.angle_beta   90.00
_cell.angle_gamma   90.00
#
_symmetry.space_group_name_H-M   'P 1'
#
loop_
_entity.id
_entity.type
_entity.pdbx_description
1 polymer ?
#
loop_
_entity_poly.entity_id
_entity_poly.type
_entity_poly.pdbx_seq_one_letter_code
_entity_poly.pdbx_strand_id
1 'polypeptide(L)'
;MNARRMRGVYVVEFAILGLLLFTLLFAILEFGRLYFTVNALNETVRRGARLAAVCDISDPVILRRAIYNAATDAGASSLIGDLETADLTLTYMDENGAVVANPSDLNGLNGFRAIRYVQLRVENFTFNLMIPVLGGTITLPVFRSILPRESLGRHGEAGVNPEITPC
;
A
#
# COMPACT_ATOMS: atom_id res chain seq x y z
N MET A 1 -12.50 25.12 57.32
CA MET A 1 -12.61 24.32 56.09
C MET A 1 -12.11 22.91 56.40
N ASN A 2 -12.96 21.86 56.26
CA ASN A 2 -12.62 20.53 56.72
C ASN A 2 -11.59 19.87 55.78
N ALA A 3 -10.42 19.48 56.29
CA ALA A 3 -9.36 18.77 55.53
C ALA A 3 -9.81 17.50 54.79
N ARG A 4 -10.90 16.85 55.23
CA ARG A 4 -11.50 15.72 54.51
C ARG A 4 -12.18 16.09 53.19
N ARG A 5 -12.71 17.30 53.02
CA ARG A 5 -13.30 17.80 51.76
C ARG A 5 -12.23 18.15 50.71
N MET A 6 -11.03 18.54 51.12
CA MET A 6 -9.95 18.91 50.21
C MET A 6 -9.28 17.71 49.55
N ARG A 7 -9.26 16.52 50.18
CA ARG A 7 -8.68 15.30 49.62
C ARG A 7 -9.42 14.80 48.35
N GLY A 8 -10.73 14.98 48.25
CA GLY A 8 -11.53 14.62 47.09
C GLY A 8 -11.25 15.52 45.88
N VAL A 9 -10.97 16.80 46.07
CA VAL A 9 -10.68 17.75 44.99
C VAL A 9 -9.38 17.39 44.27
N TYR A 10 -8.30 17.09 45.00
CA TYR A 10 -7.01 16.68 44.43
C TYR A 10 -7.11 15.41 43.56
N VAL A 11 -7.94 14.44 43.95
CA VAL A 11 -8.15 13.22 43.19
C VAL A 11 -8.84 13.52 41.85
N VAL A 12 -9.82 14.42 41.87
CA VAL A 12 -10.53 14.83 40.64
C VAL A 12 -9.60 15.65 39.72
N GLU A 13 -8.83 16.58 40.25
CA GLU A 13 -7.84 17.32 39.48
C GLU A 13 -6.80 16.40 38.86
N PHE A 14 -6.26 15.44 39.59
CA PHE A 14 -5.32 14.46 39.08
C PHE A 14 -5.96 13.58 38.00
N ALA A 15 -7.22 13.18 38.17
CA ALA A 15 -7.94 12.37 37.17
C ALA A 15 -8.15 13.14 35.86
N ILE A 16 -8.50 14.45 35.93
CA ILE A 16 -8.67 15.29 34.74
C ILE A 16 -7.34 15.49 34.03
N LEU A 17 -6.26 15.82 34.75
CA LEU A 17 -4.93 15.95 34.17
C LEU A 17 -4.44 14.64 33.57
N GLY A 18 -4.66 13.51 34.23
CA GLY A 18 -4.35 12.17 33.71
C GLY A 18 -5.11 11.85 32.43
N LEU A 19 -6.41 12.12 32.39
CA LEU A 19 -7.23 11.93 31.20
C LEU A 19 -6.70 12.76 30.01
N LEU A 20 -6.40 14.04 30.26
CA LEU A 20 -5.87 14.94 29.22
C LEU A 20 -4.50 14.46 28.72
N LEU A 21 -3.61 14.05 29.62
CA LEU A 21 -2.29 13.52 29.28
C LEU A 21 -2.39 12.25 28.44
N PHE A 22 -3.19 11.27 28.87
CA PHE A 22 -3.35 10.02 28.13
C PHE A 22 -4.03 10.22 26.77
N THR A 23 -5.02 11.11 26.69
CA THR A 23 -5.66 11.45 25.40
C THR A 23 -4.62 12.02 24.44
N LEU A 24 -3.74 12.92 24.91
CA LEU A 24 -2.66 13.49 24.08
C LEU A 24 -1.67 12.41 23.63
N LEU A 25 -1.23 11.54 24.55
CA LEU A 25 -0.31 10.45 24.23
C LEU A 25 -0.90 9.49 23.19
N PHE A 26 -2.15 9.07 23.35
CA PHE A 26 -2.82 8.21 22.38
C PHE A 26 -3.00 8.90 21.03
N ALA A 27 -3.30 10.19 20.99
CA ALA A 27 -3.38 10.96 19.77
C ALA A 27 -2.03 10.96 19.03
N ILE A 28 -0.92 11.19 19.73
CA ILE A 28 0.43 11.16 19.14
C ILE A 28 0.75 9.78 18.56
N LEU A 29 0.44 8.71 19.29
CA LEU A 29 0.66 7.33 18.80
C LEU A 29 -0.18 7.04 17.56
N GLU A 30 -1.42 7.48 17.52
CA GLU A 30 -2.31 7.27 16.38
C GLU A 30 -1.84 8.04 15.14
N PHE A 31 -1.39 9.28 15.30
CA PHE A 31 -0.76 10.04 14.21
C PHE A 31 0.51 9.36 13.71
N GLY A 32 1.32 8.81 14.60
CA GLY A 32 2.51 8.04 14.24
C GLY A 32 2.17 6.82 13.37
N ARG A 33 1.15 6.06 13.76
CA ARG A 33 0.65 4.91 12.99
C ARG A 33 0.11 5.34 11.63
N LEU A 34 -0.72 6.38 11.57
CA LEU A 34 -1.26 6.90 10.33
C LEU A 34 -0.14 7.33 9.38
N TYR A 35 0.83 8.09 9.87
CA TYR A 35 1.96 8.55 9.07
C TYR A 35 2.82 7.39 8.55
N PHE A 36 3.06 6.37 9.39
CA PHE A 36 3.74 5.14 8.98
C PHE A 36 2.97 4.44 7.85
N THR A 37 1.65 4.26 8.00
CA THR A 37 0.79 3.60 6.99
C THR A 37 0.83 4.35 5.66
N VAL A 38 0.71 5.68 5.67
CA VAL A 38 0.79 6.52 4.46
C VAL A 38 2.14 6.34 3.74
N ASN A 39 3.25 6.33 4.47
CA ASN A 39 4.57 6.11 3.88
C ASN A 39 4.74 4.68 3.34
N ALA A 40 4.25 3.68 4.07
CA ALA A 40 4.30 2.29 3.64
C ALA A 40 3.46 2.05 2.37
N LEU A 41 2.27 2.64 2.25
CA LEU A 41 1.45 2.58 1.03
C LEU A 41 2.13 3.26 -0.16
N ASN A 42 2.77 4.41 0.04
CA ASN A 42 3.57 5.05 -1.00
C ASN A 42 4.71 4.16 -1.49
N GLU A 43 5.40 3.50 -0.58
CA GLU A 43 6.48 2.58 -0.95
C GLU A 43 5.95 1.30 -1.60
N THR A 44 4.79 0.79 -1.17
CA THR A 44 4.09 -0.33 -1.80
C THR A 44 3.89 -0.08 -3.30
N VAL A 45 3.30 1.06 -3.68
CA VAL A 45 3.04 1.36 -5.09
C VAL A 45 4.32 1.59 -5.88
N ARG A 46 5.35 2.18 -5.28
CA ARG A 46 6.67 2.39 -5.93
C ARG A 46 7.40 1.08 -6.15
N ARG A 47 7.46 0.23 -5.12
CA ARG A 47 8.09 -1.10 -5.18
C ARG A 47 7.38 -2.00 -6.20
N GLY A 48 6.05 -2.07 -6.12
CA GLY A 48 5.28 -2.90 -7.04
C GLY A 48 5.36 -2.43 -8.49
N ALA A 49 5.34 -1.11 -8.75
CA ALA A 49 5.53 -0.58 -10.10
C ALA A 49 6.92 -0.92 -10.67
N ARG A 50 7.99 -0.90 -9.85
CA ARG A 50 9.33 -1.34 -10.28
C ARG A 50 9.37 -2.82 -10.63
N LEU A 51 8.79 -3.65 -9.79
CA LEU A 51 8.69 -5.08 -10.08
C LEU A 51 7.90 -5.34 -11.36
N ALA A 52 6.75 -4.67 -11.52
CA ALA A 52 5.90 -4.81 -12.70
C ALA A 52 6.57 -4.32 -14.00
N ALA A 53 7.53 -3.41 -13.92
CA ALA A 53 8.29 -2.95 -15.10
C ALA A 53 9.29 -3.99 -15.62
N VAL A 54 9.78 -4.88 -14.73
CA VAL A 54 10.82 -5.88 -15.06
C VAL A 54 10.32 -7.31 -15.07
N CYS A 55 9.26 -7.63 -14.32
CA CYS A 55 8.70 -8.98 -14.21
C CYS A 55 7.67 -9.26 -15.31
N ASP A 56 7.38 -10.54 -15.55
CA ASP A 56 6.31 -10.91 -16.48
C ASP A 56 4.94 -10.37 -16.03
N ILE A 57 4.16 -9.93 -17.03
CA ILE A 57 2.88 -9.23 -16.80
C ILE A 57 1.83 -10.04 -16.06
N SER A 58 1.94 -11.35 -16.08
CA SER A 58 0.97 -12.26 -15.43
C SER A 58 1.48 -12.81 -14.10
N ASP A 59 2.65 -12.40 -13.64
CA ASP A 59 3.25 -12.97 -12.45
C ASP A 59 2.60 -12.42 -11.16
N PRO A 60 1.89 -13.29 -10.38
CA PRO A 60 1.24 -12.87 -9.14
C PRO A 60 2.24 -12.47 -8.04
N VAL A 61 3.50 -12.84 -8.18
CA VAL A 61 4.58 -12.50 -7.24
C VAL A 61 4.79 -10.99 -7.17
N ILE A 62 4.51 -10.25 -8.26
CA ILE A 62 4.61 -8.79 -8.29
C ILE A 62 3.79 -8.17 -7.15
N LEU A 63 2.51 -8.50 -7.06
CA LEU A 63 1.60 -7.92 -6.08
C LEU A 63 1.92 -8.39 -4.65
N ARG A 64 2.28 -9.67 -4.48
CA ARG A 64 2.69 -10.21 -3.17
C ARG A 64 3.92 -9.50 -2.63
N ARG A 65 4.94 -9.34 -3.44
CA ARG A 65 6.17 -8.63 -3.05
C ARG A 65 5.95 -7.12 -2.88
N ALA A 66 4.99 -6.54 -3.62
CA ALA A 66 4.62 -5.14 -3.44
C ALA A 66 4.11 -4.87 -2.02
N ILE A 67 3.29 -5.76 -1.46
CA ILE A 67 2.75 -5.66 -0.09
C ILE A 67 3.67 -6.25 0.98
N TYR A 68 4.96 -6.44 0.69
CA TYR A 68 6.00 -6.96 1.60
C TYR A 68 5.87 -8.44 1.99
N ASN A 69 5.09 -9.21 1.26
CA ASN A 69 4.98 -10.65 1.46
C ASN A 69 6.07 -11.42 0.71
N ALA A 70 6.30 -12.66 1.14
CA ALA A 70 7.11 -13.60 0.39
C ALA A 70 6.41 -13.97 -0.95
N ALA A 71 7.17 -14.46 -1.92
CA ALA A 71 6.64 -14.83 -3.24
C ALA A 71 5.51 -15.89 -3.16
N THR A 72 5.55 -16.75 -2.17
CA THR A 72 4.58 -17.84 -1.92
C THR A 72 3.42 -17.44 -1.02
N ASP A 73 3.51 -16.28 -0.35
CA ASP A 73 2.52 -15.83 0.62
C ASP A 73 1.46 -14.96 -0.05
N ALA A 74 0.23 -15.45 -0.09
CA ALA A 74 -0.94 -14.78 -0.67
C ALA A 74 -1.84 -14.09 0.37
N GLY A 75 -1.43 -14.08 1.66
CA GLY A 75 -2.17 -13.43 2.74
C GLY A 75 -2.09 -11.91 2.74
N ALA A 76 -2.66 -11.31 3.76
CA ALA A 76 -2.53 -9.88 4.00
C ALA A 76 -1.07 -9.48 4.23
N SER A 77 -0.76 -8.20 4.02
CA SER A 77 0.59 -7.67 4.17
C SER A 77 1.16 -7.95 5.56
N SER A 78 2.39 -8.45 5.60
CA SER A 78 3.13 -8.64 6.86
C SER A 78 3.50 -7.32 7.55
N LEU A 79 3.48 -6.20 6.82
CA LEU A 79 3.82 -4.87 7.33
C LEU A 79 2.59 -4.00 7.59
N ILE A 80 1.57 -4.10 6.72
CA ILE A 80 0.33 -3.32 6.77
C ILE A 80 -0.82 -4.32 6.83
N GLY A 81 -1.15 -4.79 8.04
CA GLY A 81 -2.01 -5.95 8.27
C GLY A 81 -3.36 -5.99 7.54
N ASP A 82 -3.91 -4.82 7.20
CA ASP A 82 -5.21 -4.72 6.52
C ASP A 82 -5.07 -4.57 4.98
N LEU A 83 -3.85 -4.62 4.43
CA LEU A 83 -3.59 -4.49 3.00
C LEU A 83 -3.46 -5.86 2.34
N GLU A 84 -4.28 -6.12 1.34
CA GLU A 84 -4.25 -7.35 0.54
C GLU A 84 -3.88 -7.08 -0.92
N THR A 85 -3.50 -8.11 -1.66
CA THR A 85 -3.22 -7.99 -3.10
C THR A 85 -4.44 -7.54 -3.90
N ALA A 86 -5.65 -7.82 -3.40
CA ALA A 86 -6.91 -7.37 -3.99
C ALA A 86 -7.11 -5.84 -3.96
N ASP A 87 -6.46 -5.14 -3.03
CA ASP A 87 -6.52 -3.68 -2.92
C ASP A 87 -5.61 -2.98 -3.94
N LEU A 88 -4.76 -3.75 -4.62
CA LEU A 88 -3.83 -3.24 -5.60
C LEU A 88 -4.37 -3.43 -7.01
N THR A 89 -4.35 -2.35 -7.79
CA THR A 89 -4.68 -2.40 -9.22
C THR A 89 -3.43 -2.15 -10.04
N LEU A 90 -2.97 -3.18 -10.75
CA LEU A 90 -1.87 -3.09 -11.71
C LEU A 90 -2.44 -2.86 -13.12
N THR A 91 -1.96 -1.81 -13.78
CA THR A 91 -2.41 -1.41 -15.12
C THR A 91 -1.22 -1.18 -16.03
N TYR A 92 -1.35 -1.63 -17.27
CA TYR A 92 -0.38 -1.35 -18.34
C TYR A 92 -0.97 -0.31 -19.29
N MET A 93 -0.19 0.70 -19.65
CA MET A 93 -0.67 1.85 -20.42
C MET A 93 0.20 2.04 -21.66
N ASP A 94 -0.42 2.59 -22.70
CA ASP A 94 0.23 3.00 -23.95
C ASP A 94 0.95 4.35 -23.85
N GLU A 95 1.43 4.87 -24.98
CA GLU A 95 2.12 6.15 -25.07
C GLU A 95 1.23 7.36 -24.72
N ASN A 96 -0.09 7.22 -24.88
CA ASN A 96 -1.07 8.26 -24.57
C ASN A 96 -1.60 8.15 -23.12
N GLY A 97 -1.15 7.14 -22.36
CA GLY A 97 -1.65 6.85 -21.02
C GLY A 97 -2.99 6.09 -21.00
N ALA A 98 -3.45 5.58 -22.14
CA ALA A 98 -4.63 4.75 -22.20
C ALA A 98 -4.30 3.29 -21.78
N VAL A 99 -5.27 2.64 -21.15
CA VAL A 99 -5.09 1.26 -20.65
C VAL A 99 -5.03 0.29 -21.83
N VAL A 100 -4.00 -0.55 -21.85
CA VAL A 100 -3.87 -1.65 -22.81
C VAL A 100 -4.79 -2.79 -22.37
N ALA A 101 -5.83 -3.06 -23.15
CA ALA A 101 -6.88 -4.02 -22.81
C ALA A 101 -6.38 -5.46 -22.70
N ASN A 102 -5.48 -5.87 -23.59
CA ASN A 102 -4.92 -7.23 -23.62
C ASN A 102 -3.39 -7.20 -23.55
N PRO A 103 -2.79 -6.91 -22.40
CA PRO A 103 -1.33 -6.81 -22.26
C PRO A 103 -0.61 -8.13 -22.55
N SER A 104 -1.29 -9.27 -22.45
CA SER A 104 -0.75 -10.62 -22.74
C SER A 104 -0.69 -10.96 -24.24
N ASP A 105 -1.34 -10.19 -25.10
CA ASP A 105 -1.28 -10.41 -26.55
C ASP A 105 0.05 -9.92 -27.11
N LEU A 106 0.93 -10.86 -27.44
CA LEU A 106 2.28 -10.59 -27.95
C LEU A 106 2.30 -10.15 -29.41
N ASN A 107 1.29 -10.53 -30.19
CA ASN A 107 1.25 -10.34 -31.62
C ASN A 107 0.46 -9.09 -32.04
N GLY A 108 -0.52 -8.69 -31.24
CA GLY A 108 -1.37 -7.54 -31.52
C GLY A 108 -0.64 -6.22 -31.37
N LEU A 109 -0.92 -5.28 -32.26
CA LEU A 109 -0.37 -3.91 -32.19
C LEU A 109 -0.86 -3.16 -30.93
N ASN A 110 -2.05 -3.52 -30.42
CA ASN A 110 -2.67 -2.92 -29.24
C ASN A 110 -2.48 -3.81 -27.98
N GLY A 111 -1.59 -4.78 -28.02
CA GLY A 111 -1.26 -5.68 -26.93
C GLY A 111 0.06 -5.33 -26.23
N PHE A 112 0.88 -6.34 -25.97
CA PHE A 112 2.18 -6.21 -25.30
C PHE A 112 3.08 -5.12 -25.91
N ARG A 113 3.07 -4.99 -27.24
CA ARG A 113 3.90 -4.01 -27.96
C ARG A 113 3.46 -2.57 -27.72
N ALA A 114 2.20 -2.33 -27.39
CA ALA A 114 1.65 -1.01 -27.10
C ALA A 114 2.05 -0.51 -25.70
N ILE A 115 2.43 -1.40 -24.78
CA ILE A 115 2.78 -1.02 -23.42
C ILE A 115 3.97 -0.06 -23.42
N ARG A 116 3.83 1.09 -22.78
CA ARG A 116 4.89 2.07 -22.55
C ARG A 116 5.10 2.37 -21.09
N TYR A 117 4.03 2.29 -20.30
CA TYR A 117 4.05 2.58 -18.88
C TYR A 117 3.35 1.49 -18.10
N VAL A 118 3.81 1.33 -16.87
CA VAL A 118 3.20 0.44 -15.86
C VAL A 118 2.74 1.31 -14.71
N GLN A 119 1.51 1.14 -14.27
CA GLN A 119 0.94 1.83 -13.13
C GLN A 119 0.50 0.83 -12.08
N LEU A 120 0.95 1.03 -10.85
CA LEU A 120 0.36 0.37 -9.68
C LEU A 120 -0.33 1.42 -8.82
N ARG A 121 -1.54 1.11 -8.37
CA ARG A 121 -2.33 1.98 -7.48
C ARG A 121 -2.98 1.19 -6.36
N VAL A 122 -3.17 1.86 -5.23
CA VAL A 122 -4.00 1.42 -4.09
C VAL A 122 -5.12 2.43 -3.94
N GLU A 123 -6.36 1.96 -3.92
CA GLU A 123 -7.55 2.79 -3.80
C GLU A 123 -8.40 2.34 -2.63
N ASN A 124 -9.12 3.29 -2.04
CA ASN A 124 -10.10 3.05 -0.98
C ASN A 124 -9.55 2.34 0.26
N PHE A 125 -8.23 2.44 0.52
CA PHE A 125 -7.66 1.86 1.73
C PHE A 125 -8.22 2.57 2.96
N THR A 126 -8.73 1.80 3.91
CA THR A 126 -9.33 2.30 5.15
C THR A 126 -8.38 2.08 6.32
N PHE A 127 -8.04 3.17 7.00
CA PHE A 127 -7.24 3.14 8.21
C PHE A 127 -8.16 3.10 9.44
N ASN A 128 -8.02 2.06 10.25
CA ASN A 128 -8.81 1.86 11.46
C ASN A 128 -8.17 2.58 12.66
N LEU A 129 -8.91 3.52 13.28
CA LEU A 129 -8.48 4.19 14.49
C LEU A 129 -8.57 3.24 15.69
N MET A 130 -7.50 3.19 16.50
CA MET A 130 -7.45 2.35 17.70
C MET A 130 -7.99 3.05 18.95
N ILE A 131 -8.26 4.36 18.90
CA ILE A 131 -8.74 5.12 20.06
C ILE A 131 -10.20 4.76 20.32
N PRO A 132 -10.54 4.13 21.46
CA PRO A 132 -11.89 3.58 21.70
C PRO A 132 -13.01 4.63 21.70
N VAL A 133 -12.69 5.87 22.04
CA VAL A 133 -13.66 6.99 22.15
C VAL A 133 -13.89 7.69 20.81
N LEU A 134 -12.89 7.65 19.93
CA LEU A 134 -12.94 8.25 18.58
C LEU A 134 -13.10 7.19 17.50
N GLY A 135 -13.46 5.95 17.88
CA GLY A 135 -13.54 4.80 16.98
C GLY A 135 -14.18 5.17 15.65
N GLY A 136 -13.47 4.86 14.57
CA GLY A 136 -13.90 5.15 13.22
C GLY A 136 -12.83 4.74 12.21
N THR A 137 -13.19 4.83 10.95
CA THR A 137 -12.28 4.56 9.84
C THR A 137 -11.99 5.84 9.08
N ILE A 138 -10.76 6.00 8.63
CA ILE A 138 -10.36 7.09 7.74
C ILE A 138 -10.03 6.47 6.38
N THR A 139 -10.74 6.85 5.33
CA THR A 139 -10.38 6.46 3.97
C THR A 139 -9.20 7.31 3.51
N LEU A 140 -8.12 6.66 3.15
CA LEU A 140 -6.92 7.33 2.66
C LEU A 140 -7.06 7.69 1.16
N PRO A 141 -6.32 8.71 0.69
CA PRO A 141 -6.31 9.07 -0.72
C PRO A 141 -5.72 7.96 -1.58
N VAL A 142 -5.93 8.06 -2.89
CA VAL A 142 -5.33 7.13 -3.85
C VAL A 142 -3.82 7.29 -3.88
N PHE A 143 -3.10 6.18 -3.69
CA PHE A 143 -1.65 6.09 -3.89
C PHE A 143 -1.39 5.48 -5.26
N ARG A 144 -0.50 6.07 -6.03
CA ARG A 144 -0.15 5.56 -7.37
C ARG A 144 1.30 5.81 -7.72
N SER A 145 1.88 4.90 -8.47
CA SER A 145 3.20 5.05 -9.08
C SER A 145 3.14 4.63 -10.54
N ILE A 146 3.70 5.46 -11.41
CA ILE A 146 3.78 5.20 -12.85
C ILE A 146 5.25 5.16 -13.22
N LEU A 147 5.67 4.10 -13.90
CA LEU A 147 7.04 3.94 -14.39
C LEU A 147 7.02 3.55 -15.88
N PRO A 148 8.03 3.93 -16.64
CA PRO A 148 8.21 3.38 -17.98
C PRO A 148 8.42 1.87 -17.89
N ARG A 149 7.95 1.15 -18.90
CA ARG A 149 8.21 -0.29 -19.00
C ARG A 149 9.71 -0.54 -19.20
N GLU A 150 10.17 -1.64 -18.68
CA GLU A 150 11.50 -2.19 -18.98
C GLU A 150 11.34 -3.52 -19.76
N SER A 151 11.90 -4.60 -19.26
CA SER A 151 11.88 -5.91 -19.94
C SER A 151 10.52 -6.62 -19.90
N LEU A 152 9.66 -6.34 -18.91
CA LEU A 152 8.42 -7.07 -18.63
C LEU A 152 8.67 -8.60 -18.61
N GLY A 153 9.75 -9.02 -17.98
CA GLY A 153 10.15 -10.42 -17.83
C GLY A 153 10.70 -11.08 -19.09
N ARG A 154 10.91 -10.34 -20.18
CA ARG A 154 11.35 -10.92 -21.46
C ARG A 154 12.78 -10.55 -21.80
N HIS A 155 13.49 -11.50 -22.39
CA HIS A 155 14.83 -11.26 -22.93
C HIS A 155 14.78 -10.37 -24.17
N GLY A 156 15.79 -9.49 -24.32
CA GLY A 156 15.95 -8.68 -25.54
C GLY A 156 16.37 -9.49 -26.77
N GLU A 157 16.97 -10.68 -26.55
CA GLU A 157 17.42 -11.59 -27.60
C GLU A 157 16.42 -12.73 -27.80
N ALA A 158 16.05 -13.01 -29.04
CA ALA A 158 15.19 -14.15 -29.37
C ALA A 158 15.92 -15.49 -29.15
N GLY A 159 15.19 -16.50 -28.66
CA GLY A 159 15.71 -17.86 -28.49
C GLY A 159 16.49 -18.11 -27.20
N VAL A 160 16.58 -17.13 -26.29
CA VAL A 160 17.15 -17.36 -24.96
C VAL A 160 16.16 -18.15 -24.10
N ASN A 161 16.60 -19.27 -23.52
CA ASN A 161 15.78 -20.05 -22.59
C ASN A 161 16.19 -19.76 -21.13
N PRO A 162 15.21 -19.52 -20.23
CA PRO A 162 13.78 -19.33 -20.52
C PRO A 162 13.49 -17.99 -21.22
N GLU A 163 12.51 -17.96 -22.11
CA GLU A 163 12.07 -16.72 -22.78
C GLU A 163 11.47 -15.70 -21.81
N ILE A 164 10.98 -16.19 -20.66
CA ILE A 164 10.39 -15.39 -19.59
C ILE A 164 11.23 -15.60 -18.33
N THR A 165 11.66 -14.50 -17.74
CA THR A 165 12.35 -14.48 -16.43
C THR A 165 11.29 -14.29 -15.34
N PRO A 166 11.08 -15.30 -14.47
CA PRO A 166 10.17 -15.16 -13.35
C PRO A 166 10.68 -14.14 -12.33
N CYS A 167 9.79 -13.53 -11.56
CA CYS A 167 10.09 -12.77 -10.37
C CYS A 167 10.37 -13.70 -9.18
#